data_fd43ec1a493f230226c7f4580dbed392
#
_entry.id   fd43ec1a493f230226c7f4580dbed392
#
_cell.length_a   1.000
_cell.length_b   1.000
_cell.length_c   1.000
_cell.angle_alpha   90.00
_cell.angle_beta   90.00
_cell.angle_gamma   90.00
#
_symmetry.space_group_name_H-M   'P 1'
#
loop_
_entity.id
_entity.type
_entity.pdbx_description
1 polymer ?
#
loop_
_entity_poly.entity_id
_entity_poly.type
_entity_poly.pdbx_seq_one_letter_code
_entity_poly.pdbx_strand_id
1 'polypeptide(L)'
;MVSVYGLNDTLGNITYYDSTGQADYNFTKPYSEETAQKIDEEISKIIELQYQRAISILKKSKNKLNALAERLLDKEVIFKDDLERILGRRPFDEDTDEPQLPQKTKKTTAKKPSE
;
A
#
# COMPACT_ATOMS: atom_id res chain seq x y z
N MET A 1 -13.80 3.87 -4.33
CA MET A 1 -14.20 3.55 -2.94
C MET A 1 -15.62 4.02 -2.65
N VAL A 2 -15.89 5.31 -2.62
CA VAL A 2 -17.19 5.87 -2.24
C VAL A 2 -18.30 5.50 -3.24
N SER A 3 -18.11 5.80 -4.52
CA SER A 3 -19.14 5.61 -5.54
C SER A 3 -19.22 4.18 -6.10
N VAL A 4 -18.09 3.49 -6.23
CA VAL A 4 -18.02 2.16 -6.85
C VAL A 4 -18.29 1.04 -5.85
N TYR A 5 -17.73 1.13 -4.65
CA TYR A 5 -17.81 0.07 -3.63
C TYR A 5 -18.75 0.38 -2.45
N GLY A 6 -19.33 1.59 -2.41
CA GLY A 6 -20.23 1.98 -1.33
C GLY A 6 -19.57 2.01 0.05
N LEU A 7 -18.29 2.31 0.13
CA LEU A 7 -17.53 2.34 1.38
C LEU A 7 -17.52 3.75 1.98
N ASN A 8 -18.68 4.21 2.41
CA ASN A 8 -18.85 5.49 3.08
C ASN A 8 -20.02 5.46 4.05
N ASP A 9 -19.82 5.92 5.27
CA ASP A 9 -20.84 5.89 6.33
C ASP A 9 -22.00 6.86 6.07
N THR A 10 -21.75 7.97 5.38
CA THR A 10 -22.74 9.01 5.09
C THR A 10 -23.66 8.62 3.93
N LEU A 11 -23.09 8.01 2.88
CA LEU A 11 -23.82 7.61 1.67
C LEU A 11 -24.37 6.18 1.74
N GLY A 12 -23.92 5.40 2.74
CA GLY A 12 -24.32 4.01 2.93
C GLY A 12 -23.62 3.03 1.97
N ASN A 13 -24.10 1.80 1.98
CA ASN A 13 -23.49 0.67 1.25
C ASN A 13 -24.08 0.51 -0.16
N ILE A 14 -24.48 1.60 -0.81
CA ILE A 14 -25.07 1.59 -2.15
C ILE A 14 -24.00 1.91 -3.18
N THR A 15 -23.99 1.14 -4.27
CA THR A 15 -23.13 1.39 -5.42
C THR A 15 -23.80 2.41 -6.36
N TYR A 16 -23.10 3.48 -6.66
CA TYR A 16 -23.51 4.55 -7.58
C TYR A 16 -22.84 4.44 -8.95
N TYR A 17 -22.28 3.30 -9.27
CA TYR A 17 -21.59 3.02 -10.52
C TYR A 17 -22.36 2.01 -11.35
N ASP A 18 -22.59 2.33 -12.63
CA ASP A 18 -23.19 1.41 -13.58
C ASP A 18 -22.10 0.53 -14.21
N SER A 19 -22.08 -0.75 -13.85
CA SER A 19 -21.12 -1.73 -14.35
C SER A 19 -21.51 -2.31 -15.71
N THR A 20 -22.68 -1.96 -16.26
CA THR A 20 -23.19 -2.50 -17.53
C THR A 20 -22.56 -1.86 -18.76
N GLY A 21 -21.77 -0.77 -18.58
CA GLY A 21 -21.12 -0.04 -19.67
C GLY A 21 -22.05 0.79 -20.55
N GLN A 22 -23.35 0.81 -20.28
CA GLN A 22 -24.31 1.61 -21.03
C GLN A 22 -24.26 3.10 -20.64
N ALA A 23 -23.64 3.44 -19.52
CA ALA A 23 -23.47 4.81 -19.07
C ALA A 23 -22.62 5.67 -20.03
N ASP A 24 -21.73 5.06 -20.83
CA ASP A 24 -20.91 5.76 -21.80
C ASP A 24 -21.72 6.31 -23.00
N TYR A 25 -22.90 5.74 -23.26
CA TYR A 25 -23.80 6.20 -24.34
C TYR A 25 -24.91 7.16 -23.84
N ASN A 26 -25.22 7.13 -22.55
CA ASN A 26 -26.17 8.04 -21.93
C ASN A 26 -25.42 8.99 -21.00
N PHE A 27 -25.40 10.28 -21.35
CA PHE A 27 -24.83 11.37 -20.54
C PHE A 27 -25.59 11.60 -19.20
N THR A 28 -26.44 10.64 -18.80
CA THR A 28 -27.22 10.73 -17.56
C THR A 28 -26.53 9.95 -16.46
N LYS A 29 -26.19 10.64 -15.37
CA LYS A 29 -25.71 10.03 -14.15
C LYS A 29 -26.80 9.11 -13.56
N PRO A 30 -26.48 7.92 -13.04
CA PRO A 30 -27.46 7.00 -12.44
C PRO A 30 -27.99 7.46 -11.07
N TYR A 31 -27.75 8.70 -10.68
CA TYR A 31 -28.13 9.29 -9.40
C TYR A 31 -28.39 10.79 -9.54
N SER A 32 -29.11 11.38 -8.56
CA SER A 32 -29.48 12.80 -8.58
C SER A 32 -28.27 13.73 -8.41
N GLU A 33 -28.41 15.00 -8.83
CA GLU A 33 -27.37 16.02 -8.65
C GLU A 33 -27.05 16.27 -7.16
N GLU A 34 -28.04 16.18 -6.28
CA GLU A 34 -27.84 16.29 -4.84
C GLU A 34 -26.96 15.14 -4.31
N THR A 35 -27.19 13.93 -4.78
CA THR A 35 -26.34 12.77 -4.45
C THR A 35 -24.94 12.94 -5.04
N ALA A 36 -24.81 13.47 -6.26
CA ALA A 36 -23.50 13.76 -6.86
C ALA A 36 -22.70 14.74 -6.01
N GLN A 37 -23.31 15.81 -5.54
CA GLN A 37 -22.66 16.79 -4.67
C GLN A 37 -22.20 16.13 -3.35
N LYS A 38 -23.04 15.32 -2.72
CA LYS A 38 -22.65 14.59 -1.50
C LYS A 38 -21.48 13.63 -1.73
N ILE A 39 -21.46 12.94 -2.87
CA ILE A 39 -20.33 12.06 -3.25
C ILE A 39 -19.03 12.87 -3.37
N ASP A 40 -19.07 14.01 -4.05
CA ASP A 40 -17.90 14.86 -4.25
C ASP A 40 -17.40 15.44 -2.93
N GLU A 41 -18.29 15.88 -2.04
CA GLU A 41 -17.93 16.35 -0.70
C GLU A 41 -17.27 15.26 0.16
N GLU A 42 -17.83 14.07 0.16
CA GLU A 42 -17.28 12.94 0.94
C GLU A 42 -15.92 12.46 0.37
N ILE A 43 -15.75 12.44 -0.94
CA ILE A 43 -14.46 12.15 -1.57
C ILE A 43 -13.44 13.20 -1.15
N SER A 44 -13.78 14.48 -1.22
CA SER A 44 -12.89 15.58 -0.84
C SER A 44 -12.47 15.49 0.63
N LYS A 45 -13.40 15.19 1.53
CA LYS A 45 -13.11 14.99 2.96
C LYS A 45 -12.13 13.84 3.20
N ILE A 46 -12.36 12.69 2.55
CA ILE A 46 -11.48 11.52 2.69
C ILE A 46 -10.07 11.86 2.21
N ILE A 47 -9.94 12.48 1.04
CA ILE A 47 -8.65 12.85 0.47
C ILE A 47 -7.93 13.84 1.40
N GLU A 48 -8.59 14.90 1.83
CA GLU A 48 -8.00 15.92 2.70
C GLU A 48 -7.54 15.31 4.03
N LEU A 49 -8.35 14.49 4.67
CA LEU A 49 -8.02 13.82 5.92
C LEU A 49 -6.77 12.93 5.77
N GLN A 50 -6.71 12.13 4.70
CA GLN A 50 -5.55 11.26 4.45
C GLN A 50 -4.30 12.05 4.05
N TYR A 51 -4.46 13.16 3.34
CA TYR A 51 -3.36 14.06 2.99
C TYR A 51 -2.74 14.69 4.24
N GLN A 52 -3.56 15.22 5.14
CA GLN A 52 -3.09 15.77 6.42
C GLN A 52 -2.42 14.71 7.29
N ARG A 53 -2.97 13.49 7.30
CA ARG A 53 -2.35 12.35 7.98
C ARG A 53 -0.96 12.03 7.41
N ALA A 54 -0.82 12.00 6.10
CA ALA A 54 0.46 11.74 5.43
C ALA A 54 1.50 12.80 5.78
N ILE A 55 1.14 14.09 5.72
CA ILE A 55 2.01 15.20 6.11
C ILE A 55 2.45 15.05 7.58
N SER A 56 1.52 14.72 8.46
CA SER A 56 1.81 14.54 9.89
C SER A 56 2.81 13.41 10.14
N ILE A 57 2.65 12.27 9.46
CA ILE A 57 3.56 11.13 9.55
C ILE A 57 4.95 11.50 9.05
N LEU A 58 5.05 12.17 7.89
CA LEU A 58 6.33 12.59 7.33
C LEU A 58 7.05 13.61 8.22
N LYS A 59 6.33 14.58 8.78
CA LYS A 59 6.89 15.55 9.72
C LYS A 59 7.44 14.88 10.98
N LYS A 60 6.70 13.93 11.56
CA LYS A 60 7.14 13.16 12.73
C LYS A 60 8.37 12.29 12.44
N SER A 61 8.47 11.78 11.22
CA SER A 61 9.52 10.85 10.80
C SER A 61 10.61 11.51 9.96
N LYS A 62 10.74 12.83 9.99
CA LYS A 62 11.70 13.59 9.15
C LYS A 62 13.13 13.08 9.29
N ASN A 63 13.58 12.75 10.50
CA ASN A 63 14.92 12.23 10.73
C ASN A 63 15.13 10.86 10.05
N LYS A 64 14.13 9.98 10.10
CA LYS A 64 14.15 8.69 9.45
C LYS A 64 14.13 8.85 7.92
N LEU A 65 13.37 9.82 7.42
CA LEU A 65 13.33 10.14 5.99
C LEU A 65 14.69 10.62 5.48
N ASN A 66 15.37 11.49 6.21
CA ASN A 66 16.72 11.96 5.87
C ASN A 66 17.72 10.79 5.88
N ALA A 67 17.71 9.95 6.91
CA ALA A 67 18.58 8.77 6.98
C ALA A 67 18.34 7.78 5.82
N LEU A 68 17.09 7.61 5.40
CA LEU A 68 16.72 6.81 4.23
C LEU A 68 17.26 7.41 2.94
N ALA A 69 17.13 8.73 2.78
CA ALA A 69 17.63 9.45 1.61
C ALA A 69 19.18 9.37 1.50
N GLU A 70 19.89 9.57 2.62
CA GLU A 70 21.35 9.40 2.67
C GLU A 70 21.78 7.98 2.31
N ARG A 71 21.05 6.98 2.80
CA ARG A 71 21.33 5.58 2.46
C ARG A 71 21.09 5.27 0.99
N LEU A 72 20.06 5.85 0.37
CA LEU A 72 19.81 5.73 -1.07
C LEU A 72 20.90 6.38 -1.90
N LEU A 73 21.40 7.54 -1.50
CA LEU A 73 22.51 8.20 -2.18
C LEU A 73 23.81 7.38 -2.11
N ASP A 74 24.05 6.67 -1.01
CA ASP A 74 25.23 5.87 -0.80
C ASP A 74 25.18 4.52 -1.54
N LYS A 75 24.03 3.83 -1.50
CA LYS A 75 23.89 2.46 -2.03
C LYS A 75 23.08 2.33 -3.32
N GLU A 76 22.34 3.38 -3.73
CA GLU A 76 21.40 3.40 -4.87
C GLU A 76 20.25 2.39 -4.76
N VAL A 77 20.43 1.26 -4.06
CA VAL A 77 19.41 0.22 -3.82
C VAL A 77 19.27 -0.05 -2.33
N ILE A 78 18.02 -0.13 -1.85
CA ILE A 78 17.68 -0.43 -0.45
C ILE A 78 16.89 -1.73 -0.41
N PHE A 79 17.29 -2.65 0.49
CA PHE A 79 16.59 -3.90 0.77
C PHE A 79 15.77 -3.82 2.05
N LYS A 80 14.93 -4.84 2.30
CA LYS A 80 14.06 -4.92 3.48
C LYS A 80 14.83 -4.69 4.79
N ASP A 81 15.99 -5.30 4.94
CA ASP A 81 16.83 -5.20 6.15
C ASP A 81 17.30 -3.76 6.43
N ASP A 82 17.64 -3.01 5.38
CA ASP A 82 18.03 -1.60 5.51
C ASP A 82 16.82 -0.74 5.91
N LEU A 83 15.64 -1.03 5.36
CA LEU A 83 14.39 -0.35 5.73
C LEU A 83 14.02 -0.60 7.18
N GLU A 84 14.06 -1.84 7.65
CA GLU A 84 13.76 -2.20 9.04
C GLU A 84 14.74 -1.58 10.02
N ARG A 85 16.00 -1.43 9.64
CA ARG A 85 17.02 -0.77 10.47
C ARG A 85 16.77 0.73 10.62
N ILE A 86 16.33 1.40 9.57
CA ILE A 86 16.12 2.86 9.55
C ILE A 86 14.73 3.23 10.09
N LEU A 87 13.70 2.54 9.62
CA LEU A 87 12.30 2.86 9.92
C LEU A 87 11.78 2.12 11.16
N GLY A 88 12.38 1.00 11.50
CA GLY A 88 11.90 0.06 12.49
C GLY A 88 11.05 -1.06 11.88
N ARG A 89 10.81 -2.11 12.68
CA ARG A 89 9.99 -3.25 12.26
C ARG A 89 8.54 -2.83 12.02
N ARG A 90 7.89 -3.45 11.04
CA ARG A 90 6.49 -3.19 10.69
C ARG A 90 5.57 -3.59 11.86
N PRO A 91 4.66 -2.74 12.34
CA PRO A 91 3.81 -3.06 13.49
C PRO A 91 2.79 -4.18 13.22
N PHE A 92 2.55 -4.52 11.94
CA PHE A 92 1.61 -5.56 11.49
C PHE A 92 2.30 -6.67 10.68
N ASP A 93 3.61 -6.89 10.88
CA ASP A 93 4.27 -8.10 10.38
C ASP A 93 3.74 -9.28 11.22
N GLU A 94 2.62 -9.84 10.79
CA GLU A 94 2.32 -11.22 11.12
C GLU A 94 3.41 -12.04 10.45
N ASP A 95 4.07 -12.92 11.22
CA ASP A 95 5.11 -13.83 10.74
C ASP A 95 4.53 -14.66 9.58
N THR A 96 4.55 -14.12 8.37
CA THR A 96 4.42 -14.94 7.19
C THR A 96 5.72 -15.71 7.10
N ASP A 97 5.71 -16.93 7.65
CA ASP A 97 6.70 -17.96 7.34
C ASP A 97 6.82 -18.03 5.81
N GLU A 98 7.79 -17.31 5.26
CA GLU A 98 8.22 -17.56 3.89
C GLU A 98 8.70 -19.01 3.86
N PRO A 99 8.13 -19.86 3.01
CA PRO A 99 8.62 -21.24 2.89
C PRO A 99 10.11 -21.17 2.52
N GLN A 100 10.95 -21.57 3.46
CA GLN A 100 12.39 -21.68 3.25
C GLN A 100 12.61 -22.61 2.06
N LEU A 101 13.07 -22.07 0.94
CA LEU A 101 13.56 -22.84 -0.19
C LEU A 101 14.64 -23.81 0.34
N PRO A 102 14.55 -25.12 0.06
CA PRO A 102 15.51 -26.09 0.57
C PRO A 102 16.93 -25.72 0.09
N GLN A 103 17.80 -25.42 1.05
CA GLN A 103 19.21 -25.19 0.78
C GLN A 103 19.80 -26.48 0.18
N LYS A 104 20.29 -26.38 -1.07
CA LYS A 104 21.06 -27.46 -1.70
C LYS A 104 22.26 -27.77 -0.83
N THR A 105 22.19 -28.88 -0.11
CA THR A 105 23.34 -29.45 0.60
C THR A 105 24.44 -29.75 -0.40
N LYS A 106 25.56 -29.03 -0.29
CA LYS A 106 26.79 -29.36 -0.99
C LYS A 106 27.21 -30.76 -0.53
N LYS A 107 27.13 -31.77 -1.42
CA LYS A 107 27.73 -33.07 -1.24
C LYS A 107 29.22 -32.88 -1.18
N THR A 108 29.77 -33.04 0.01
CA THR A 108 31.23 -33.20 0.20
C THR A 108 31.61 -34.59 -0.33
N THR A 109 32.31 -34.61 -1.45
CA THR A 109 32.92 -35.81 -1.95
C THR A 109 34.09 -36.18 -1.04
N ALA A 110 33.88 -37.22 -0.22
CA ALA A 110 34.94 -37.83 0.57
C ALA A 110 35.91 -38.52 -0.39
N LYS A 111 37.16 -38.10 -0.35
CA LYS A 111 38.30 -38.70 -1.04
C LYS A 111 38.69 -39.98 -0.28
N LYS A 112 38.56 -41.11 -0.96
CA LYS A 112 38.97 -42.43 -0.49
C LYS A 112 40.52 -42.48 -0.51
N PRO A 113 41.22 -42.92 0.54
CA PRO A 113 42.63 -43.18 0.48
C PRO A 113 42.89 -44.51 -0.26
N SER A 114 43.78 -44.48 -1.22
CA SER A 114 44.33 -45.66 -1.89
C SER A 114 45.58 -46.12 -1.11
N GLU A 115 45.60 -47.37 -0.79
CA GLU A 115 46.82 -48.08 -0.54
C GLU A 115 47.74 -48.10 -1.75
#